data_736ca05334fb94a715ec331295e8439d
#
_entry.id   736ca05334fb94a715ec331295e8439d
#
_cell.length_a   1.000
_cell.length_b   1.000
_cell.length_c   1.000
_cell.angle_alpha   90.00
_cell.angle_beta   90.00
_cell.angle_gamma   90.00
#
_symmetry.space_group_name_H-M   'P 1'
#
loop_
_entity.id
_entity.type
_entity.pdbx_description
1 polymer ?
#
loop_
_entity_poly.entity_id
_entity_poly.type
_entity_poly.pdbx_seq_one_letter_code
_entity_poly.pdbx_strand_id
1 'polypeptide(L)'
;FYRYPDYQKLEAAGVESIYLGHFVKWYGRKNYEFVKPRGFTGRRAGPLPGNYLDYDNIDEKLCEINIWFKYLKFGFWRATDQTCYDIWNDNLTRSEAVEIVNNLQDEKPFNDLDDFLNFHMISMDEFEETVEKCRNKEIWDFKNGSWNLKYKLL
;
A
#
# COMPACT_ATOMS: atom_id res chain seq x y z
N PHE A 1 -14.10 22.82 0.77
CA PHE A 1 -13.34 22.59 2.02
C PHE A 1 -11.85 22.36 1.78
N TYR A 2 -11.43 21.82 0.63
CA TYR A 2 -10.04 21.43 0.34
C TYR A 2 -9.37 22.32 -0.72
N ARG A 3 -9.74 23.58 -0.83
CA ARG A 3 -9.02 24.52 -1.70
C ARG A 3 -7.77 24.99 -0.97
N TYR A 4 -6.62 24.73 -1.55
CA TYR A 4 -5.37 25.33 -1.08
C TYR A 4 -5.50 26.85 -1.17
N PRO A 5 -5.16 27.61 -0.14
CA PRO A 5 -5.19 29.08 -0.18
C PRO A 5 -4.26 29.63 -1.27
N ASP A 6 -4.59 30.82 -1.74
CA ASP A 6 -3.74 31.54 -2.66
C ASP A 6 -2.35 31.80 -2.05
N TYR A 7 -1.28 31.56 -2.84
CA TYR A 7 0.09 31.70 -2.36
C TYR A 7 0.39 33.07 -1.78
N GLN A 8 -0.10 34.15 -2.42
CA GLN A 8 0.12 35.52 -1.94
C GLN A 8 -0.53 35.77 -0.56
N LYS A 9 -1.68 35.12 -0.30
CA LYS A 9 -2.34 35.21 1.01
C LYS A 9 -1.56 34.45 2.09
N LEU A 10 -0.98 33.32 1.75
CA LEU A 10 -0.14 32.55 2.67
C LEU A 10 1.13 33.32 3.01
N GLU A 11 1.80 33.88 2.01
CA GLU A 11 3.00 34.69 2.17
C GLU A 11 2.73 35.93 3.02
N ALA A 12 1.64 36.68 2.74
CA ALA A 12 1.23 37.85 3.51
C ALA A 12 0.88 37.51 4.97
N ALA A 13 0.39 36.31 5.23
CA ALA A 13 0.08 35.77 6.56
C ALA A 13 1.31 35.18 7.28
N GLY A 14 2.48 35.15 6.65
CA GLY A 14 3.70 34.56 7.19
C GLY A 14 3.61 33.03 7.37
N VAL A 15 2.76 32.34 6.57
CA VAL A 15 2.62 30.88 6.64
C VAL A 15 3.66 30.24 5.74
N GLU A 16 4.49 29.39 6.33
CA GLU A 16 5.49 28.58 5.62
C GLU A 16 5.13 27.08 5.72
N SER A 17 5.21 26.39 4.61
CA SER A 17 5.01 24.93 4.55
C SER A 17 6.36 24.23 4.43
N ILE A 18 6.66 23.35 5.36
CA ILE A 18 7.92 22.62 5.42
C ILE A 18 7.69 21.11 5.38
N TYR A 19 8.62 20.36 4.78
CA TYR A 19 8.66 18.91 4.89
C TYR A 19 9.46 18.52 6.14
N LEU A 20 8.79 17.99 7.15
CA LEU A 20 9.44 17.58 8.40
C LEU A 20 10.59 16.58 8.17
N GLY A 21 10.46 15.69 7.18
CA GLY A 21 11.50 14.74 6.81
C GLY A 21 12.82 15.35 6.31
N HIS A 22 12.83 16.65 5.98
CA HIS A 22 14.07 17.38 5.68
C HIS A 22 14.91 17.63 6.94
N PHE A 23 14.27 17.81 8.08
CA PHE A 23 14.92 18.14 9.36
C PHE A 23 15.10 16.93 10.26
N VAL A 24 14.20 15.95 10.15
CA VAL A 24 14.15 14.76 11.00
C VAL A 24 14.07 13.53 10.12
N LYS A 25 14.93 12.53 10.36
CA LYS A 25 14.84 11.25 9.65
C LYS A 25 13.48 10.60 9.94
N TRP A 26 12.59 10.62 8.93
CA TRP A 26 11.27 10.03 8.99
C TRP A 26 11.31 8.59 8.50
N TYR A 27 10.94 7.64 9.38
CA TYR A 27 10.92 6.22 9.04
C TYR A 27 9.84 5.49 9.84
N GLY A 28 8.91 4.83 9.15
CA GLY A 28 7.70 4.26 9.72
C GLY A 28 7.94 3.28 10.87
N ARG A 29 8.88 2.33 10.73
CA ARG A 29 9.22 1.38 11.80
C ARG A 29 9.70 2.08 13.06
N LYS A 30 10.62 3.03 12.93
CA LYS A 30 11.13 3.79 14.08
C LYS A 30 10.04 4.61 14.75
N ASN A 31 9.12 5.17 13.97
CA ASN A 31 7.97 5.89 14.51
C ASN A 31 7.03 4.93 15.26
N TYR A 32 6.77 3.75 14.69
CA TYR A 32 5.99 2.70 15.37
C TYR A 32 6.62 2.27 16.69
N GLU A 33 7.91 1.99 16.71
CA GLU A 33 8.65 1.62 17.94
C GLU A 33 8.58 2.72 19.01
N PHE A 34 8.60 3.96 18.59
CA PHE A 34 8.47 5.11 19.49
C PHE A 34 7.08 5.24 20.10
N VAL A 35 6.01 4.99 19.33
CA VAL A 35 4.62 5.18 19.80
C VAL A 35 4.02 3.93 20.46
N LYS A 36 4.53 2.75 20.15
CA LYS A 36 4.06 1.47 20.71
C LYS A 36 4.02 1.44 22.24
N PRO A 37 5.08 1.83 22.97
CA PRO A 37 5.03 1.88 24.43
C PRO A 37 4.10 2.99 24.98
N ARG A 38 3.57 3.85 24.11
CA ARG A 38 2.62 4.93 24.45
C ARG A 38 1.18 4.57 24.13
N GLY A 39 0.91 3.29 23.86
CA GLY A 39 -0.46 2.77 23.65
C GLY A 39 -0.88 2.63 22.19
N PHE A 40 0.00 2.93 21.23
CA PHE A 40 -0.30 2.63 19.83
C PHE A 40 -0.26 1.11 19.59
N THR A 41 -1.26 0.59 18.88
CA THR A 41 -1.33 -0.82 18.49
C THR A 41 -1.54 -0.91 16.98
N GLY A 42 -0.86 -1.87 16.35
CA GLY A 42 -1.17 -2.26 14.96
C GLY A 42 -2.50 -3.01 14.86
N ARG A 43 -2.78 -3.55 13.69
CA ARG A 43 -3.99 -4.36 13.42
C ARG A 43 -3.93 -5.66 14.23
N ARG A 44 -4.97 -5.92 15.03
CA ARG A 44 -5.05 -7.14 15.85
C ARG A 44 -5.12 -8.42 15.03
N ALA A 45 -5.67 -8.34 13.81
CA ALA A 45 -5.77 -9.48 12.89
C ALA A 45 -4.47 -9.73 12.07
N GLY A 46 -3.42 -8.94 12.31
CA GLY A 46 -2.21 -8.99 11.50
C GLY A 46 -2.24 -8.03 10.30
N PRO A 47 -1.22 -8.08 9.43
CA PRO A 47 -1.15 -7.25 8.23
C PRO A 47 -2.34 -7.46 7.29
N LEU A 48 -2.66 -6.44 6.49
CA LEU A 48 -3.57 -6.59 5.36
C LEU A 48 -2.93 -7.47 4.25
N PRO A 49 -3.74 -8.12 3.38
CA PRO A 49 -3.22 -8.85 2.23
C PRO A 49 -2.21 -8.02 1.43
N GLY A 50 -1.11 -8.63 1.04
CA GLY A 50 -0.02 -7.97 0.33
C GLY A 50 0.78 -6.95 1.13
N ASN A 51 0.57 -6.88 2.45
CA ASN A 51 1.34 -6.06 3.39
C ASN A 51 2.21 -6.94 4.27
N TYR A 52 3.37 -6.42 4.63
CA TYR A 52 4.32 -7.02 5.56
C TYR A 52 4.16 -6.48 7.00
N LEU A 53 3.68 -5.23 7.14
CA LEU A 53 3.57 -4.52 8.41
C LEU A 53 2.11 -4.43 8.87
N ASP A 54 1.86 -4.74 10.14
CA ASP A 54 0.53 -4.71 10.78
C ASP A 54 0.06 -3.32 11.22
N TYR A 55 0.93 -2.33 11.12
CA TYR A 55 0.66 -0.94 11.56
C TYR A 55 0.55 0.06 10.39
N ASP A 56 0.55 -0.42 9.16
CA ASP A 56 0.34 0.40 7.96
C ASP A 56 -1.13 0.34 7.53
N ASN A 57 -1.67 1.46 7.02
CA ASN A 57 -3.04 1.56 6.50
C ASN A 57 -4.13 1.07 7.47
N ILE A 58 -4.07 1.51 8.73
CA ILE A 58 -4.99 1.06 9.79
C ILE A 58 -6.26 1.90 9.92
N ASP A 59 -6.34 3.00 9.22
CA ASP A 59 -7.36 4.05 9.35
C ASP A 59 -8.46 3.98 8.27
N GLU A 60 -8.35 3.01 7.32
CA GLU A 60 -9.26 2.99 6.17
C GLU A 60 -9.42 1.54 5.65
N LYS A 61 -10.66 1.12 5.38
CA LYS A 61 -11.00 -0.23 4.94
C LYS A 61 -10.75 -0.47 3.45
N LEU A 62 -10.95 0.55 2.62
CA LEU A 62 -10.90 0.39 1.16
C LEU A 62 -9.46 0.41 0.61
N CYS A 63 -8.49 0.71 1.47
CA CYS A 63 -7.08 0.83 1.10
C CYS A 63 -6.51 -0.47 0.51
N GLU A 64 -6.90 -1.64 1.03
CA GLU A 64 -6.41 -2.92 0.52
C GLU A 64 -6.80 -3.17 -0.94
N ILE A 65 -8.03 -2.81 -1.32
CA ILE A 65 -8.52 -2.93 -2.71
C ILE A 65 -7.72 -2.01 -3.63
N ASN A 66 -7.47 -0.76 -3.20
CA ASN A 66 -6.65 0.19 -3.96
C ASN A 66 -5.21 -0.32 -4.15
N ILE A 67 -4.61 -0.88 -3.10
CA ILE A 67 -3.28 -1.49 -3.17
C ILE A 67 -3.27 -2.71 -4.11
N TRP A 68 -4.34 -3.50 -4.12
CA TRP A 68 -4.48 -4.61 -5.05
C TRP A 68 -4.58 -4.14 -6.51
N PHE A 69 -5.33 -3.06 -6.81
CA PHE A 69 -5.31 -2.45 -8.14
C PHE A 69 -3.92 -1.94 -8.53
N LYS A 70 -3.13 -1.43 -7.59
CA LYS A 70 -1.71 -1.12 -7.82
C LYS A 70 -0.94 -2.37 -8.27
N TYR A 71 -1.13 -3.51 -7.60
CA TYR A 71 -0.51 -4.78 -7.97
C TYR A 71 -0.90 -5.23 -9.39
N LEU A 72 -2.19 -5.13 -9.75
CA LEU A 72 -2.66 -5.46 -11.10
C LEU A 72 -2.03 -4.58 -12.19
N LYS A 73 -1.82 -3.31 -11.89
CA LYS A 73 -1.26 -2.33 -12.83
C LYS A 73 0.26 -2.40 -12.94
N PHE A 74 0.96 -2.62 -11.84
CA PHE A 74 2.41 -2.45 -11.75
C PHE A 74 3.17 -3.73 -11.37
N GLY A 75 2.49 -4.79 -10.94
CA GLY A 75 3.08 -6.09 -10.65
C GLY A 75 3.77 -6.20 -9.29
N PHE A 76 3.58 -5.24 -8.38
CA PHE A 76 4.16 -5.30 -7.04
C PHE A 76 3.21 -4.79 -5.97
N TRP A 77 3.29 -5.44 -4.80
CA TRP A 77 2.46 -5.15 -3.63
C TRP A 77 3.05 -4.06 -2.73
N ARG A 78 2.27 -3.68 -1.72
CA ARG A 78 2.70 -2.77 -0.65
C ARG A 78 3.90 -3.32 0.13
N ALA A 79 3.98 -4.64 0.33
CA ALA A 79 5.12 -5.29 0.95
C ALA A 79 6.45 -4.97 0.28
N THR A 80 6.47 -4.80 -1.05
CA THR A 80 7.68 -4.37 -1.77
C THR A 80 8.13 -2.98 -1.33
N ASP A 81 7.21 -2.02 -1.22
CA ASP A 81 7.55 -0.67 -0.73
C ASP A 81 8.07 -0.73 0.72
N GLN A 82 7.35 -1.47 1.58
CA GLN A 82 7.67 -1.59 3.00
C GLN A 82 9.04 -2.24 3.22
N THR A 83 9.34 -3.32 2.51
CA THR A 83 10.65 -3.99 2.61
C THR A 83 11.78 -3.16 2.01
N CYS A 84 11.53 -2.37 0.95
CA CYS A 84 12.51 -1.41 0.45
C CYS A 84 12.89 -0.36 1.50
N TYR A 85 11.91 0.18 2.24
CA TYR A 85 12.19 1.10 3.35
C TYR A 85 13.03 0.43 4.44
N ASP A 86 12.78 -0.84 4.74
CA ASP A 86 13.55 -1.59 5.73
C ASP A 86 14.99 -1.87 5.25
N ILE A 87 15.19 -2.18 3.96
CA ILE A 87 16.53 -2.30 3.37
C ILE A 87 17.30 -0.97 3.47
N TRP A 88 16.69 0.15 3.10
CA TRP A 88 17.33 1.49 3.17
C TRP A 88 17.69 1.93 4.58
N ASN A 89 17.11 1.29 5.58
CA ASN A 89 17.37 1.57 7.00
C ASN A 89 18.10 0.42 7.71
N ASP A 90 18.74 -0.49 6.96
CA ASP A 90 19.56 -1.61 7.45
C ASP A 90 18.82 -2.60 8.37
N ASN A 91 17.48 -2.69 8.25
CA ASN A 91 16.67 -3.64 9.02
C ASN A 91 16.41 -4.97 8.30
N LEU A 92 16.60 -5.01 7.00
CA LEU A 92 16.49 -6.21 6.16
C LEU A 92 17.61 -6.25 5.12
N THR A 93 18.09 -7.44 4.84
CA THR A 93 18.86 -7.71 3.63
C THR A 93 17.92 -7.81 2.42
N ARG A 94 18.46 -7.67 1.21
CA ARG A 94 17.69 -7.89 -0.02
C ARG A 94 17.11 -9.32 -0.08
N SER A 95 17.86 -10.32 0.34
CA SER A 95 17.43 -11.73 0.30
C SER A 95 16.23 -11.97 1.20
N GLU A 96 16.24 -11.47 2.44
CA GLU A 96 15.11 -11.54 3.36
C GLU A 96 13.87 -10.81 2.81
N ALA A 97 14.08 -9.64 2.22
CA ALA A 97 13.00 -8.87 1.60
C ALA A 97 12.35 -9.61 0.42
N VAL A 98 13.13 -10.26 -0.43
CA VAL A 98 12.64 -11.09 -1.56
C VAL A 98 11.81 -12.26 -1.04
N GLU A 99 12.26 -12.95 0.00
CA GLU A 99 11.52 -14.05 0.64
C GLU A 99 10.17 -13.57 1.18
N ILE A 100 10.14 -12.47 1.93
CA ILE A 100 8.92 -11.87 2.46
C ILE A 100 7.94 -11.54 1.33
N VAL A 101 8.39 -10.83 0.30
CA VAL A 101 7.52 -10.41 -0.81
C VAL A 101 6.99 -11.61 -1.59
N ASN A 102 7.81 -12.64 -1.85
CA ASN A 102 7.38 -13.84 -2.57
C ASN A 102 6.29 -14.61 -1.80
N ASN A 103 6.34 -14.63 -0.48
CA ASN A 103 5.32 -15.29 0.35
C ASN A 103 3.97 -14.54 0.36
N LEU A 104 3.95 -13.26 -0.01
CA LEU A 104 2.76 -12.41 0.01
C LEU A 104 2.15 -12.13 -1.38
N GLN A 105 2.78 -12.61 -2.46
CA GLN A 105 2.42 -12.22 -3.84
C GLN A 105 1.02 -12.65 -4.30
N ASP A 106 0.49 -13.75 -3.79
CA ASP A 106 -0.77 -14.33 -4.28
C ASP A 106 -1.97 -14.03 -3.38
N GLU A 107 -1.80 -13.19 -2.37
CA GLU A 107 -2.88 -12.79 -1.50
C GLU A 107 -3.92 -11.94 -2.23
N LYS A 108 -5.19 -12.13 -1.89
CA LYS A 108 -6.30 -11.36 -2.47
C LYS A 108 -7.04 -10.59 -1.38
N PRO A 109 -7.37 -9.33 -1.62
CA PRO A 109 -8.01 -8.47 -0.65
C PRO A 109 -9.53 -8.68 -0.63
N PHE A 110 -10.01 -9.77 -0.06
CA PHE A 110 -11.45 -10.03 0.00
C PHE A 110 -12.10 -9.69 1.35
N ASN A 111 -11.33 -9.23 2.33
CA ASN A 111 -11.87 -8.97 3.67
C ASN A 111 -12.95 -7.88 3.67
N ASP A 112 -12.71 -6.77 2.97
CA ASP A 112 -13.61 -5.62 2.92
C ASP A 112 -14.23 -5.41 1.52
N LEU A 113 -14.28 -6.45 0.67
CA LEU A 113 -14.80 -6.34 -0.70
C LEU A 113 -16.27 -5.96 -0.73
N ASP A 114 -17.11 -6.55 0.12
CA ASP A 114 -18.53 -6.23 0.19
C ASP A 114 -18.75 -4.77 0.59
N ASP A 115 -17.99 -4.27 1.55
CA ASP A 115 -18.02 -2.85 1.94
C ASP A 115 -17.61 -1.94 0.77
N PHE A 116 -16.60 -2.34 -0.01
CA PHE A 116 -16.18 -1.63 -1.21
C PHE A 116 -17.26 -1.57 -2.28
N LEU A 117 -17.87 -2.72 -2.62
CA LEU A 117 -18.94 -2.81 -3.61
C LEU A 117 -20.15 -1.95 -3.20
N ASN A 118 -20.56 -2.05 -1.94
CA ASN A 118 -21.67 -1.28 -1.39
C ASN A 118 -21.36 0.23 -1.39
N PHE A 119 -20.16 0.64 -1.01
CA PHE A 119 -19.76 2.05 -1.01
C PHE A 119 -19.78 2.66 -2.41
N HIS A 120 -19.31 1.92 -3.41
CA HIS A 120 -19.30 2.36 -4.80
C HIS A 120 -20.62 2.11 -5.56
N MET A 121 -21.57 1.39 -4.93
CA MET A 121 -22.84 1.00 -5.54
C MET A 121 -22.66 0.23 -6.87
N ILE A 122 -21.69 -0.70 -6.90
CA ILE A 122 -21.39 -1.53 -8.06
C ILE A 122 -21.62 -3.00 -7.75
N SER A 123 -21.97 -3.77 -8.77
CA SER A 123 -22.09 -5.23 -8.69
C SER A 123 -20.72 -5.91 -8.72
N MET A 124 -20.69 -7.21 -8.35
CA MET A 124 -19.48 -8.01 -8.49
C MET A 124 -19.04 -8.12 -9.97
N ASP A 125 -19.96 -8.26 -10.90
CA ASP A 125 -19.65 -8.35 -12.34
C ASP A 125 -18.95 -7.07 -12.84
N GLU A 126 -19.47 -5.90 -12.45
CA GLU A 126 -18.84 -4.61 -12.79
C GLU A 126 -17.45 -4.46 -12.15
N PHE A 127 -17.28 -4.97 -10.94
CA PHE A 127 -15.98 -4.99 -10.29
C PHE A 127 -15.00 -5.88 -11.05
N GLU A 128 -15.38 -7.12 -11.38
CA GLU A 128 -14.54 -8.06 -12.13
C GLU A 128 -14.18 -7.53 -13.52
N GLU A 129 -15.13 -6.92 -14.22
CA GLU A 129 -14.87 -6.25 -15.50
C GLU A 129 -13.82 -5.13 -15.34
N THR A 130 -13.93 -4.35 -14.27
CA THR A 130 -12.99 -3.27 -13.97
C THR A 130 -11.60 -3.83 -13.63
N VAL A 131 -11.53 -4.92 -12.87
CA VAL A 131 -10.29 -5.65 -12.56
C VAL A 131 -9.56 -6.03 -13.85
N GLU A 132 -10.28 -6.64 -14.81
CA GLU A 132 -9.68 -7.06 -16.08
C GLU A 132 -9.26 -5.88 -16.97
N LYS A 133 -9.98 -4.77 -16.93
CA LYS A 133 -9.59 -3.51 -17.64
C LYS A 133 -8.34 -2.89 -17.01
N CYS A 134 -8.20 -2.97 -15.70
CA CYS A 134 -7.06 -2.41 -14.97
C CYS A 134 -5.79 -3.26 -15.04
N ARG A 135 -5.91 -4.54 -15.35
CA ARG A 135 -4.77 -5.45 -15.45
C ARG A 135 -3.85 -5.06 -16.61
N ASN A 136 -2.60 -4.82 -16.29
CA ASN A 136 -1.59 -4.48 -17.29
C ASN A 136 -1.10 -5.73 -18.03
N LYS A 137 -1.61 -5.96 -19.22
CA LYS A 137 -1.28 -7.12 -20.07
C LYS A 137 0.17 -7.14 -20.57
N GLU A 138 0.92 -6.06 -20.41
CA GLU A 138 2.35 -6.04 -20.71
C GLU A 138 3.18 -6.84 -19.68
N ILE A 139 2.71 -6.88 -18.44
CA ILE A 139 3.40 -7.56 -17.32
C ILE A 139 2.71 -8.83 -16.84
N TRP A 140 1.46 -9.09 -17.28
CA TRP A 140 0.70 -10.29 -16.93
C TRP A 140 0.49 -11.19 -18.15
N ASP A 141 0.62 -12.52 -17.95
CA ASP A 141 0.25 -13.56 -18.91
C ASP A 141 -0.88 -14.41 -18.35
N PHE A 142 -1.91 -14.69 -19.16
CA PHE A 142 -2.94 -15.66 -18.83
C PHE A 142 -2.53 -17.04 -19.33
N LYS A 143 -2.21 -17.97 -18.42
CA LYS A 143 -1.79 -19.34 -18.74
C LYS A 143 -2.45 -20.33 -17.78
N ASN A 144 -2.93 -21.46 -18.32
CA ASN A 144 -3.54 -22.55 -17.55
C ASN A 144 -4.72 -22.09 -16.65
N GLY A 145 -5.54 -21.14 -17.14
CA GLY A 145 -6.71 -20.63 -16.40
C GLY A 145 -6.39 -19.61 -15.30
N SER A 146 -5.14 -19.14 -15.19
CA SER A 146 -4.73 -18.16 -14.20
C SER A 146 -3.83 -17.06 -14.78
N TRP A 147 -3.88 -15.88 -14.15
CA TRP A 147 -2.96 -14.79 -14.45
C TRP A 147 -1.63 -14.99 -13.71
N ASN A 148 -0.53 -14.84 -14.41
CA ASN A 148 0.83 -14.99 -13.88
C ASN A 148 1.67 -13.79 -14.27
N LEU A 149 2.49 -13.28 -13.34
CA LEU A 149 3.49 -12.25 -13.66
C LEU A 149 4.54 -12.82 -14.61
N LYS A 150 4.86 -12.06 -15.66
CA LYS A 150 5.94 -12.39 -16.62
C LYS A 150 7.32 -12.29 -15.98
N TYR A 151 7.46 -11.42 -15.01
CA TYR A 151 8.71 -11.12 -14.31
C TYR A 151 8.59 -11.54 -12.87
N LYS A 152 9.54 -12.35 -12.40
CA LYS A 152 9.65 -12.73 -10.99
C LYS A 152 10.70 -11.85 -10.30
N LEU A 153 10.50 -11.60 -9.02
CA LEU A 153 11.55 -11.07 -8.17
C LEU A 153 12.67 -12.12 -8.03
N LEU A 154 13.90 -11.72 -8.36
CA LEU A 154 15.11 -12.54 -8.26
C LEU A 154 15.88 -12.22 -6.98
#